data_00a8f8be89dc1a3098e956bdb192a5b6
#
_entry.id   00a8f8be89dc1a3098e956bdb192a5b6
#
_cell.length_a   1.000
_cell.length_b   1.000
_cell.length_c   1.000
_cell.angle_alpha   90.00
_cell.angle_beta   90.00
_cell.angle_gamma   90.00
#
_symmetry.space_group_name_H-M   'P 1'
#
loop_
_entity.id
_entity.type
_entity.pdbx_description
1 polymer ?
#
loop_
_entity_poly.entity_id
_entity_poly.type
_entity_poly.pdbx_seq_one_letter_code
_entity_poly.pdbx_strand_id
1 'polypeptide(L)'
;MVSGLLVQTNNSLRENLWRYFFVAIPYIWLLLFFLAPFVIVFKISLADPIIAQPPFTPFFNESSDGGFSIYTTFDNFRYLFQDSLYFVTYLNSVKLAFIATVFTLLIGYPIAYGIARSPQPTRNILLLLVVIPFWISFLLRVYSWMGILKTNGLINGFLLWLGLIDQPLELLYTDTAVYIGMVYSYLPFMILPLYANLVKLDVRLLEAASDLGAKRWQGFLDVTLPLSIPGIIAGCLLVFIPAIGEYVIPSLLGGADTLMIGRVLFDEFFLNRDWPVASAVAIVLLLLLVLPIVYFQKKQAQENLEATA
;
A
#
# COMPACT_ATOMS: atom_id res chain seq x y z
N MET A 1 -29.81 -10.60 -51.65
CA MET A 1 -28.55 -10.03 -51.13
C MET A 1 -28.77 -9.08 -49.94
N VAL A 2 -29.89 -8.34 -49.84
CA VAL A 2 -30.17 -7.38 -48.75
C VAL A 2 -30.52 -8.07 -47.41
N SER A 3 -31.13 -9.28 -47.41
CA SER A 3 -31.51 -9.98 -46.19
C SER A 3 -30.32 -10.55 -45.40
N GLY A 4 -29.21 -10.89 -46.07
CA GLY A 4 -27.98 -11.39 -45.39
C GLY A 4 -27.22 -10.31 -44.62
N LEU A 5 -27.22 -9.10 -45.13
CA LEU A 5 -26.56 -7.94 -44.47
C LEU A 5 -27.24 -7.53 -43.16
N LEU A 6 -28.59 -7.57 -43.14
CA LEU A 6 -29.37 -7.22 -41.94
C LEU A 6 -29.26 -8.26 -40.83
N VAL A 7 -29.07 -9.54 -41.15
CA VAL A 7 -28.85 -10.60 -40.16
C VAL A 7 -27.43 -10.53 -39.58
N GLN A 8 -26.44 -10.16 -40.38
CA GLN A 8 -25.05 -10.00 -39.92
C GLN A 8 -24.85 -8.80 -39.01
N THR A 9 -25.51 -7.66 -39.30
CA THR A 9 -25.46 -6.49 -38.44
C THR A 9 -26.18 -6.72 -37.09
N ASN A 10 -27.28 -7.49 -37.10
CA ASN A 10 -28.04 -7.76 -35.88
C ASN A 10 -27.28 -8.75 -34.95
N ASN A 11 -26.51 -9.67 -35.47
CA ASN A 11 -25.66 -10.57 -34.68
C ASN A 11 -24.46 -9.84 -34.08
N SER A 12 -23.82 -8.96 -34.83
CA SER A 12 -22.70 -8.15 -34.30
C SER A 12 -23.15 -7.16 -33.20
N LEU A 13 -24.33 -6.61 -33.31
CA LEU A 13 -24.92 -5.77 -32.25
C LEU A 13 -25.27 -6.58 -31.00
N ARG A 14 -25.82 -7.80 -31.14
CA ARG A 14 -26.08 -8.70 -29.99
C ARG A 14 -24.79 -9.15 -29.32
N GLU A 15 -23.77 -9.52 -30.06
CA GLU A 15 -22.48 -9.91 -29.49
C GLU A 15 -21.81 -8.75 -28.76
N ASN A 16 -21.86 -7.54 -29.29
CA ASN A 16 -21.37 -6.36 -28.63
C ASN A 16 -22.16 -6.02 -27.37
N LEU A 17 -23.50 -6.13 -27.38
CA LEU A 17 -24.35 -5.93 -26.20
C LEU A 17 -24.03 -6.94 -25.08
N TRP A 18 -23.83 -8.21 -25.40
CA TRP A 18 -23.42 -9.22 -24.42
C TRP A 18 -22.04 -8.93 -23.85
N ARG A 19 -21.08 -8.50 -24.67
CA ARG A 19 -19.75 -8.08 -24.16
C ARG A 19 -19.86 -6.90 -23.21
N TYR A 20 -20.63 -5.87 -23.55
CA TYR A 20 -20.85 -4.72 -22.67
C TYR A 20 -21.57 -5.12 -21.37
N PHE A 21 -22.52 -6.04 -21.44
CA PHE A 21 -23.22 -6.53 -20.25
C PHE A 21 -22.27 -7.25 -19.28
N PHE A 22 -21.42 -8.17 -19.77
CA PHE A 22 -20.45 -8.87 -18.93
C PHE A 22 -19.38 -7.92 -18.37
N VAL A 23 -18.94 -6.95 -19.14
CA VAL A 23 -17.98 -5.93 -18.70
C VAL A 23 -18.63 -4.95 -17.71
N ALA A 24 -19.91 -4.61 -17.91
CA ALA A 24 -20.60 -3.65 -17.05
C ALA A 24 -20.74 -4.13 -15.59
N ILE A 25 -20.92 -5.42 -15.35
CA ILE A 25 -21.10 -5.98 -13.99
C ILE A 25 -19.95 -5.61 -13.04
N PRO A 26 -18.66 -5.92 -13.36
CA PRO A 26 -17.55 -5.53 -12.49
C PRO A 26 -17.36 -4.01 -12.42
N TYR A 27 -17.64 -3.26 -13.50
CA TYR A 27 -17.56 -1.81 -13.47
C TYR A 27 -18.63 -1.18 -12.58
N ILE A 28 -19.90 -1.64 -12.65
CA ILE A 28 -20.98 -1.18 -11.76
C ILE A 28 -20.62 -1.49 -10.31
N TRP A 29 -20.07 -2.68 -10.03
CA TRP A 29 -19.61 -3.04 -8.70
C TRP A 29 -18.55 -2.05 -8.19
N LEU A 30 -17.51 -1.77 -8.99
CA LEU A 30 -16.47 -0.81 -8.65
C LEU A 30 -17.03 0.61 -8.46
N LEU A 31 -17.93 1.06 -9.33
CA LEU A 31 -18.57 2.37 -9.19
C LEU A 31 -19.38 2.46 -7.90
N LEU A 32 -20.15 1.42 -7.56
CA LEU A 32 -21.02 1.45 -6.39
C LEU A 32 -20.24 1.33 -5.08
N PHE A 33 -19.30 0.42 -5.00
CA PHE A 33 -18.61 0.10 -3.73
C PHE A 33 -17.28 0.85 -3.54
N PHE A 34 -16.73 1.43 -4.58
CA PHE A 34 -15.51 2.22 -4.50
C PHE A 34 -15.78 3.71 -4.75
N LEU A 35 -16.37 4.07 -5.89
CA LEU A 35 -16.53 5.47 -6.25
C LEU A 35 -17.59 6.17 -5.38
N ALA A 36 -18.72 5.53 -5.05
CA ALA A 36 -19.76 6.16 -4.25
C ALA A 36 -19.31 6.53 -2.83
N PRO A 37 -18.67 5.63 -2.04
CA PRO A 37 -18.05 6.01 -0.76
C PRO A 37 -17.02 7.12 -0.91
N PHE A 38 -16.25 7.08 -1.99
CA PHE A 38 -15.23 8.09 -2.26
C PHE A 38 -15.82 9.48 -2.51
N VAL A 39 -16.90 9.56 -3.28
CA VAL A 39 -17.66 10.80 -3.49
C VAL A 39 -18.26 11.32 -2.19
N ILE A 40 -18.71 10.42 -1.29
CA ILE A 40 -19.19 10.80 0.04
C ILE A 40 -18.08 11.43 0.88
N VAL A 41 -16.89 10.80 0.94
CA VAL A 41 -15.73 11.34 1.66
C VAL A 41 -15.29 12.68 1.06
N PHE A 42 -15.25 12.79 -0.27
CA PHE A 42 -14.94 14.05 -0.94
C PHE A 42 -15.95 15.14 -0.62
N LYS A 43 -17.25 14.81 -0.57
CA LYS A 43 -18.29 15.74 -0.16
C LYS A 43 -18.09 16.22 1.29
N ILE A 44 -17.79 15.28 2.21
CA ILE A 44 -17.58 15.62 3.63
C ILE A 44 -16.35 16.52 3.80
N SER A 45 -15.29 16.32 3.00
CA SER A 45 -14.10 17.17 3.04
C SER A 45 -14.35 18.64 2.69
N LEU A 46 -15.48 18.92 2.03
CA LEU A 46 -15.93 20.27 1.64
C LEU A 46 -17.03 20.83 2.58
N ALA A 47 -17.28 20.19 3.72
CA ALA A 47 -18.26 20.60 4.72
C ALA A 47 -17.58 21.26 5.92
N ASP A 48 -18.33 22.00 6.75
CA ASP A 48 -17.84 22.51 8.04
C ASP A 48 -18.12 21.54 9.18
N PRO A 49 -17.23 21.44 10.17
CA PRO A 49 -17.48 20.68 11.39
C PRO A 49 -18.58 21.36 12.23
N ILE A 50 -19.55 20.57 12.71
CA ILE A 50 -20.61 21.02 13.60
C ILE A 50 -20.80 20.04 14.74
N ILE A 51 -21.31 20.52 15.88
CA ILE A 51 -21.65 19.69 17.04
C ILE A 51 -23.05 19.07 16.78
N ALA A 52 -23.07 18.02 15.94
CA ALA A 52 -24.30 17.31 15.58
C ALA A 52 -23.99 15.83 15.27
N GLN A 53 -25.01 15.07 14.88
CA GLN A 53 -24.88 13.70 14.32
C GLN A 53 -25.63 13.65 13.00
N PRO A 54 -24.91 13.56 11.86
CA PRO A 54 -23.43 13.50 11.69
C PRO A 54 -22.75 14.85 11.96
N PRO A 55 -21.44 14.90 12.33
CA PRO A 55 -20.74 16.10 12.75
C PRO A 55 -20.21 16.94 11.58
N PHE A 56 -21.04 17.18 10.58
CA PHE A 56 -20.73 18.04 9.43
C PHE A 56 -21.98 18.69 8.87
N THR A 57 -21.82 19.85 8.24
CA THR A 57 -22.92 20.60 7.64
C THR A 57 -23.57 19.81 6.48
N PRO A 58 -24.91 19.79 6.38
CA PRO A 58 -25.59 19.15 5.26
C PRO A 58 -25.23 19.86 3.95
N PHE A 59 -25.14 19.09 2.87
CA PHE A 59 -24.79 19.62 1.54
C PHE A 59 -25.90 20.51 0.94
N PHE A 60 -27.14 20.18 1.26
CA PHE A 60 -28.33 20.95 0.85
C PHE A 60 -28.91 21.61 2.10
N ASN A 61 -28.86 22.92 2.13
CA ASN A 61 -29.57 23.69 3.14
C ASN A 61 -30.82 24.27 2.47
N GLU A 62 -31.97 24.14 3.14
CA GLU A 62 -33.16 24.87 2.75
C GLU A 62 -32.90 26.35 3.02
N SER A 63 -32.91 27.13 1.94
CA SER A 63 -32.88 28.59 2.04
C SER A 63 -34.21 29.09 2.54
N SER A 64 -34.22 30.15 3.33
CA SER A 64 -35.43 30.81 3.82
C SER A 64 -36.41 31.23 2.72
N ASP A 65 -35.97 31.27 1.47
CA ASP A 65 -36.78 31.60 0.27
C ASP A 65 -37.34 30.37 -0.47
N GLY A 66 -37.30 29.16 0.14
CA GLY A 66 -37.82 27.92 -0.44
C GLY A 66 -36.92 27.31 -1.54
N GLY A 67 -35.68 27.80 -1.68
CA GLY A 67 -34.65 27.25 -2.59
C GLY A 67 -33.67 26.33 -1.86
N PHE A 68 -32.99 25.44 -2.63
CA PHE A 68 -31.86 24.66 -2.12
C PHE A 68 -30.55 25.42 -2.36
N SER A 69 -29.81 25.72 -1.31
CA SER A 69 -28.45 26.24 -1.42
C SER A 69 -27.43 25.12 -1.20
N ILE A 70 -26.42 25.03 -2.08
CA ILE A 70 -25.30 24.10 -1.93
C ILE A 70 -24.21 24.84 -1.16
N TYR A 71 -23.89 24.34 0.03
CA TYR A 71 -22.79 24.87 0.84
C TYR A 71 -21.53 24.03 0.67
N THR A 72 -20.44 24.68 0.26
CA THR A 72 -19.12 24.04 0.11
C THR A 72 -18.04 25.00 0.59
N THR A 73 -17.10 24.50 1.36
CA THR A 73 -15.93 25.25 1.81
C THR A 73 -14.63 24.51 1.47
N PHE A 74 -13.56 25.26 1.22
CA PHE A 74 -12.21 24.72 1.06
C PHE A 74 -11.34 24.97 2.30
N ASP A 75 -11.92 25.45 3.39
CA ASP A 75 -11.20 25.86 4.59
C ASP A 75 -10.49 24.67 5.25
N ASN A 76 -11.04 23.45 5.18
CA ASN A 76 -10.37 22.24 5.67
C ASN A 76 -9.05 21.97 4.94
N PHE A 77 -9.02 22.12 3.61
CA PHE A 77 -7.79 21.98 2.84
C PHE A 77 -6.80 23.11 3.14
N ARG A 78 -7.29 24.35 3.28
CA ARG A 78 -6.46 25.48 3.66
C ARG A 78 -5.85 25.26 5.05
N TYR A 79 -6.62 24.76 6.01
CA TYR A 79 -6.15 24.40 7.35
C TYR A 79 -5.01 23.38 7.30
N LEU A 80 -5.16 22.29 6.51
CA LEU A 80 -4.11 21.28 6.34
C LEU A 80 -2.78 21.84 5.81
N PHE A 81 -2.83 22.85 4.93
CA PHE A 81 -1.62 23.49 4.39
C PHE A 81 -1.04 24.58 5.29
N GLN A 82 -1.82 25.15 6.20
CA GLN A 82 -1.38 26.19 7.14
C GLN A 82 -0.79 25.58 8.41
N ASP A 83 -1.30 24.43 8.85
CA ASP A 83 -0.79 23.76 10.04
C ASP A 83 0.41 22.86 9.68
N SER A 84 1.56 23.20 10.25
CA SER A 84 2.81 22.45 10.07
C SER A 84 2.72 20.99 10.53
N LEU A 85 1.81 20.67 11.45
CA LEU A 85 1.59 19.30 11.94
C LEU A 85 1.29 18.34 10.80
N TYR A 86 0.32 18.67 9.94
CA TYR A 86 -0.08 17.79 8.85
C TYR A 86 1.05 17.62 7.84
N PHE A 87 1.68 18.71 7.43
CA PHE A 87 2.78 18.66 6.46
C PHE A 87 3.94 17.78 6.96
N VAL A 88 4.39 18.01 8.20
CA VAL A 88 5.46 17.22 8.83
C VAL A 88 5.05 15.75 8.95
N THR A 89 3.79 15.48 9.32
CA THR A 89 3.27 14.12 9.47
C THR A 89 3.19 13.37 8.12
N TYR A 90 2.79 14.05 7.04
CA TYR A 90 2.85 13.47 5.68
C TYR A 90 4.27 13.10 5.28
N LEU A 91 5.23 14.01 5.48
CA LEU A 91 6.65 13.73 5.18
C LEU A 91 7.20 12.57 6.02
N ASN A 92 6.89 12.54 7.31
CA ASN A 92 7.27 11.44 8.19
C ASN A 92 6.68 10.12 7.74
N SER A 93 5.40 10.10 7.33
CA SER A 93 4.75 8.89 6.82
C SER A 93 5.42 8.37 5.56
N VAL A 94 5.73 9.26 4.61
CA VAL A 94 6.45 8.90 3.37
C VAL A 94 7.84 8.37 3.70
N LYS A 95 8.58 9.05 4.60
CA LYS A 95 9.92 8.64 5.04
C LYS A 95 9.89 7.26 5.71
N LEU A 96 9.00 7.05 6.68
CA LEU A 96 8.88 5.78 7.42
C LEU A 96 8.46 4.65 6.48
N ALA A 97 7.47 4.87 5.62
CA ALA A 97 7.03 3.89 4.63
C ALA A 97 8.13 3.55 3.62
N PHE A 98 8.90 4.54 3.15
CA PHE A 98 10.01 4.32 2.23
C PHE A 98 11.11 3.47 2.87
N ILE A 99 11.55 3.82 4.08
CA ILE A 99 12.58 3.09 4.81
C ILE A 99 12.12 1.65 5.11
N ALA A 100 10.87 1.48 5.58
CA ALA A 100 10.27 0.16 5.80
C ALA A 100 10.21 -0.66 4.51
N THR A 101 9.86 -0.06 3.37
CA THR A 101 9.85 -0.72 2.07
C THR A 101 11.24 -1.17 1.64
N VAL A 102 12.27 -0.34 1.82
CA VAL A 102 13.65 -0.68 1.52
C VAL A 102 14.14 -1.86 2.39
N PHE A 103 13.88 -1.83 3.70
CA PHE A 103 14.24 -2.96 4.57
C PHE A 103 13.47 -4.23 4.21
N THR A 104 12.18 -4.09 3.88
CA THR A 104 11.37 -5.24 3.45
C THR A 104 11.87 -5.82 2.13
N LEU A 105 12.35 -4.98 1.20
CA LEU A 105 12.99 -5.43 -0.04
C LEU A 105 14.32 -6.13 0.23
N LEU A 106 15.18 -5.55 1.05
CA LEU A 106 16.49 -6.12 1.37
C LEU A 106 16.39 -7.51 2.03
N ILE A 107 15.38 -7.73 2.87
CA ILE A 107 15.11 -9.02 3.50
C ILE A 107 14.31 -9.94 2.58
N GLY A 108 13.27 -9.41 1.93
CA GLY A 108 12.35 -10.17 1.10
C GLY A 108 12.97 -10.68 -0.20
N TYR A 109 13.87 -9.91 -0.81
CA TYR A 109 14.50 -10.32 -2.08
C TYR A 109 15.35 -11.60 -1.95
N PRO A 110 16.29 -11.74 -0.99
CA PRO A 110 17.03 -12.98 -0.79
C PRO A 110 16.10 -14.18 -0.50
N ILE A 111 15.06 -13.97 0.30
CA ILE A 111 14.08 -15.02 0.62
C ILE A 111 13.33 -15.44 -0.65
N ALA A 112 12.78 -14.49 -1.41
CA ALA A 112 12.06 -14.76 -2.66
C ALA A 112 12.95 -15.47 -3.68
N TYR A 113 14.22 -15.05 -3.81
CA TYR A 113 15.20 -15.68 -4.69
C TYR A 113 15.50 -17.10 -4.26
N GLY A 114 15.75 -17.35 -2.97
CA GLY A 114 15.97 -18.68 -2.41
C GLY A 114 14.77 -19.60 -2.65
N ILE A 115 13.55 -19.12 -2.45
CA ILE A 115 12.30 -19.87 -2.73
C ILE A 115 12.18 -20.20 -4.22
N ALA A 116 12.44 -19.22 -5.11
CA ALA A 116 12.33 -19.42 -6.56
C ALA A 116 13.32 -20.45 -7.10
N ARG A 117 14.49 -20.57 -6.49
CA ARG A 117 15.56 -21.53 -6.86
C ARG A 117 15.45 -22.89 -6.17
N SER A 118 14.54 -23.03 -5.20
CA SER A 118 14.34 -24.29 -4.50
C SER A 118 13.58 -25.31 -5.35
N PRO A 119 13.83 -26.63 -5.16
CA PRO A 119 13.07 -27.69 -5.84
C PRO A 119 11.58 -27.64 -5.43
N GLN A 120 10.72 -28.14 -6.33
CA GLN A 120 9.26 -28.00 -6.24
C GLN A 120 8.67 -28.37 -4.85
N PRO A 121 8.99 -29.50 -4.23
CA PRO A 121 8.41 -29.86 -2.92
C PRO A 121 8.78 -28.84 -1.84
N THR A 122 10.07 -28.47 -1.75
CA THR A 122 10.57 -27.50 -0.76
C THR A 122 10.00 -26.10 -1.01
N ARG A 123 9.89 -25.70 -2.27
CA ARG A 123 9.31 -24.41 -2.68
C ARG A 123 7.90 -24.22 -2.14
N ASN A 124 7.04 -25.23 -2.26
CA ASN A 124 5.66 -25.17 -1.78
C ASN A 124 5.59 -25.00 -0.26
N ILE A 125 6.47 -25.70 0.48
CA ILE A 125 6.57 -25.58 1.93
C ILE A 125 7.04 -24.17 2.32
N LEU A 126 8.08 -23.64 1.67
CA LEU A 126 8.60 -22.30 1.95
C LEU A 126 7.56 -21.20 1.67
N LEU A 127 6.81 -21.33 0.57
CA LEU A 127 5.70 -20.40 0.27
C LEU A 127 4.60 -20.47 1.33
N LEU A 128 4.26 -21.68 1.79
CA LEU A 128 3.29 -21.85 2.86
C LEU A 128 3.77 -21.16 4.14
N LEU A 129 5.05 -21.33 4.52
CA LEU A 129 5.64 -20.68 5.70
C LEU A 129 5.59 -19.15 5.61
N VAL A 130 5.77 -18.57 4.41
CA VAL A 130 5.63 -17.12 4.20
C VAL A 130 4.19 -16.65 4.44
N VAL A 131 3.19 -17.48 4.10
CA VAL A 131 1.77 -17.10 4.19
C VAL A 131 1.15 -17.41 5.56
N ILE A 132 1.65 -18.44 6.29
CA ILE A 132 1.12 -18.85 7.60
C ILE A 132 0.89 -17.68 8.58
N PRO A 133 1.79 -16.68 8.71
CA PRO A 133 1.55 -15.56 9.62
C PRO A 133 0.26 -14.78 9.36
N PHE A 134 -0.29 -14.80 8.14
CA PHE A 134 -1.56 -14.13 7.84
C PHE A 134 -2.79 -14.81 8.45
N TRP A 135 -2.70 -16.06 8.85
CA TRP A 135 -3.79 -16.77 9.55
C TRP A 135 -3.97 -16.30 10.99
N ILE A 136 -2.96 -15.60 11.52
CA ILE A 136 -3.02 -14.96 12.83
C ILE A 136 -3.53 -13.53 12.66
N SER A 137 -4.42 -13.09 13.55
CA SER A 137 -4.91 -11.71 13.57
C SER A 137 -3.78 -10.70 13.54
N PHE A 138 -3.93 -9.66 12.71
CA PHE A 138 -2.94 -8.58 12.58
C PHE A 138 -2.63 -7.92 13.93
N LEU A 139 -3.67 -7.60 14.71
CA LEU A 139 -3.50 -7.00 16.04
C LEU A 139 -2.72 -7.91 17.00
N LEU A 140 -3.01 -9.22 17.02
CA LEU A 140 -2.27 -10.15 17.87
C LEU A 140 -0.77 -10.20 17.51
N ARG A 141 -0.45 -10.11 16.24
CA ARG A 141 0.96 -10.04 15.78
C ARG A 141 1.65 -8.77 16.27
N VAL A 142 0.98 -7.62 16.18
CA VAL A 142 1.55 -6.34 16.65
C VAL A 142 1.70 -6.33 18.18
N TYR A 143 0.72 -6.84 18.93
CA TYR A 143 0.84 -7.02 20.38
C TYR A 143 1.96 -7.98 20.78
N SER A 144 2.19 -9.03 19.99
CA SER A 144 3.32 -9.94 20.23
C SER A 144 4.65 -9.22 20.09
N TRP A 145 4.80 -8.36 19.07
CA TRP A 145 5.98 -7.51 18.90
C TRP A 145 6.14 -6.52 20.05
N MET A 146 5.06 -5.93 20.56
CA MET A 146 5.11 -5.09 21.75
C MET A 146 5.68 -5.88 22.95
N GLY A 147 5.25 -7.13 23.16
CA GLY A 147 5.79 -8.00 24.22
C GLY A 147 7.28 -8.35 24.03
N ILE A 148 7.70 -8.61 22.79
CA ILE A 148 9.07 -8.99 22.42
C ILE A 148 10.04 -7.80 22.59
N LEU A 149 9.59 -6.58 22.25
CA LEU A 149 10.40 -5.35 22.22
C LEU A 149 10.45 -4.60 23.56
N LYS A 150 9.64 -5.00 24.56
CA LYS A 150 9.67 -4.40 25.91
C LYS A 150 11.09 -4.47 26.51
N THR A 151 11.38 -3.55 27.44
CA THR A 151 12.64 -3.52 28.20
C THR A 151 12.96 -4.86 28.84
N ASN A 152 11.94 -5.54 29.39
CA ASN A 152 12.05 -6.90 29.95
C ASN A 152 11.58 -7.97 28.94
N GLY A 153 11.66 -7.66 27.63
CA GLY A 153 11.19 -8.54 26.54
C GLY A 153 12.26 -9.57 26.13
N LEU A 154 11.82 -10.47 25.21
CA LEU A 154 12.67 -11.58 24.76
C LEU A 154 13.96 -11.11 24.08
N ILE A 155 13.95 -10.02 23.30
CA ILE A 155 15.13 -9.52 22.61
C ILE A 155 16.18 -9.04 23.63
N ASN A 156 15.79 -8.21 24.57
CA ASN A 156 16.70 -7.74 25.61
C ASN A 156 17.23 -8.89 26.48
N GLY A 157 16.36 -9.81 26.87
CA GLY A 157 16.77 -11.01 27.61
C GLY A 157 17.80 -11.84 26.86
N PHE A 158 17.63 -12.04 25.55
CA PHE A 158 18.56 -12.77 24.71
C PHE A 158 19.91 -12.04 24.53
N LEU A 159 19.88 -10.73 24.31
CA LEU A 159 21.09 -9.91 24.14
C LEU A 159 21.90 -9.82 25.42
N LEU A 160 21.25 -9.68 26.60
CA LEU A 160 21.87 -9.72 27.91
C LEU A 160 22.50 -11.09 28.18
N TRP A 161 21.79 -12.18 27.86
CA TRP A 161 22.32 -13.55 28.03
C TRP A 161 23.53 -13.82 27.15
N LEU A 162 23.59 -13.26 25.93
CA LEU A 162 24.79 -13.35 25.07
C LEU A 162 25.94 -12.43 25.52
N GLY A 163 25.73 -11.54 26.50
CA GLY A 163 26.71 -10.54 26.90
C GLY A 163 27.02 -9.49 25.85
N LEU A 164 26.09 -9.26 24.90
CA LEU A 164 26.21 -8.24 23.84
C LEU A 164 25.85 -6.83 24.33
N ILE A 165 25.06 -6.73 25.41
CA ILE A 165 24.66 -5.49 26.06
C ILE A 165 24.77 -5.65 27.57
N ASP A 166 25.10 -4.54 28.27
CA ASP A 166 25.20 -4.51 29.73
C ASP A 166 23.88 -4.02 30.37
N GLN A 167 23.05 -3.29 29.62
CA GLN A 167 21.77 -2.77 30.07
C GLN A 167 20.70 -3.00 28.99
N PRO A 168 19.42 -3.19 29.39
CA PRO A 168 18.33 -3.34 28.44
C PRO A 168 18.18 -2.12 27.52
N LEU A 169 17.99 -2.35 26.23
CA LEU A 169 17.73 -1.32 25.23
C LEU A 169 16.25 -0.87 25.29
N GLU A 170 16.00 0.41 25.15
CA GLU A 170 14.66 0.97 24.97
C GLU A 170 14.28 0.84 23.48
N LEU A 171 13.81 -0.35 23.09
CA LEU A 171 13.41 -0.61 21.71
C LEU A 171 11.96 -0.22 21.44
N LEU A 172 11.05 -0.46 22.41
CA LEU A 172 9.63 -0.15 22.28
C LEU A 172 9.43 1.38 22.34
N TYR A 173 8.41 1.86 21.62
CA TYR A 173 8.08 3.29 21.47
C TYR A 173 9.16 4.10 20.75
N THR A 174 9.79 3.48 19.74
CA THR A 174 10.79 4.10 18.86
C THR A 174 10.45 3.86 17.40
N ASP A 175 11.06 4.65 16.51
CA ASP A 175 10.99 4.41 15.05
C ASP A 175 11.49 3.01 14.67
N THR A 176 12.49 2.50 15.39
CA THR A 176 13.04 1.15 15.18
C THR A 176 11.98 0.08 15.41
N ALA A 177 11.17 0.19 16.47
CA ALA A 177 10.07 -0.73 16.72
C ALA A 177 9.03 -0.70 15.59
N VAL A 178 8.73 0.50 15.07
CA VAL A 178 7.80 0.69 13.95
C VAL A 178 8.37 0.03 12.69
N TYR A 179 9.66 0.21 12.38
CA TYR A 179 10.29 -0.47 11.24
C TYR A 179 10.23 -1.99 11.37
N ILE A 180 10.55 -2.54 12.53
CA ILE A 180 10.46 -3.99 12.78
C ILE A 180 9.04 -4.49 12.56
N GLY A 181 8.05 -3.81 13.14
CA GLY A 181 6.64 -4.15 13.00
C GLY A 181 6.16 -4.10 11.54
N MET A 182 6.53 -3.03 10.81
CA MET A 182 6.17 -2.86 9.39
C MET A 182 6.84 -3.93 8.51
N VAL A 183 8.16 -4.12 8.65
CA VAL A 183 8.90 -5.10 7.86
C VAL A 183 8.30 -6.49 8.05
N TYR A 184 8.10 -6.92 9.29
CA TYR A 184 7.49 -8.21 9.58
C TYR A 184 6.10 -8.34 8.97
N SER A 185 5.27 -7.31 9.14
CA SER A 185 3.87 -7.36 8.69
C SER A 185 3.72 -7.35 7.18
N TYR A 186 4.61 -6.62 6.48
CA TYR A 186 4.54 -6.44 5.02
C TYR A 186 5.48 -7.38 4.24
N LEU A 187 6.34 -8.16 4.91
CA LEU A 187 7.29 -9.06 4.27
C LEU A 187 6.66 -10.00 3.23
N PRO A 188 5.51 -10.66 3.49
CA PRO A 188 4.86 -11.52 2.49
C PRO A 188 4.38 -10.76 1.25
N PHE A 189 3.94 -9.51 1.38
CA PHE A 189 3.54 -8.68 0.24
C PHE A 189 4.72 -8.31 -0.67
N MET A 190 5.93 -8.31 -0.14
CA MET A 190 7.16 -8.16 -0.92
C MET A 190 7.58 -9.48 -1.57
N ILE A 191 7.58 -10.58 -0.78
CA ILE A 191 8.10 -11.89 -1.23
C ILE A 191 7.27 -12.47 -2.37
N LEU A 192 5.93 -12.41 -2.29
CA LEU A 192 5.06 -13.10 -3.25
C LEU A 192 5.19 -12.57 -4.69
N PRO A 193 5.13 -11.24 -4.97
CA PRO A 193 5.31 -10.74 -6.33
C PRO A 193 6.75 -10.90 -6.84
N LEU A 194 7.75 -10.76 -5.95
CA LEU A 194 9.14 -11.06 -6.29
C LEU A 194 9.31 -12.52 -6.70
N TYR A 195 8.80 -13.45 -5.91
CA TYR A 195 8.81 -14.86 -6.22
C TYR A 195 8.10 -15.15 -7.55
N ALA A 196 6.91 -14.59 -7.77
CA ALA A 196 6.12 -14.81 -8.99
C ALA A 196 6.85 -14.33 -10.25
N ASN A 197 7.70 -13.33 -10.14
CA ASN A 197 8.58 -12.86 -11.20
C ASN A 197 9.82 -13.77 -11.34
N LEU A 198 10.54 -14.00 -10.22
CA LEU A 198 11.82 -14.74 -10.20
C LEU A 198 11.69 -16.20 -10.63
N VAL A 199 10.57 -16.86 -10.34
CA VAL A 199 10.33 -18.27 -10.74
C VAL A 199 10.20 -18.45 -12.25
N LYS A 200 9.85 -17.37 -12.98
CA LYS A 200 9.73 -17.38 -14.45
C LYS A 200 11.05 -17.12 -15.16
N LEU A 201 12.10 -16.70 -14.44
CA LEU A 201 13.40 -16.44 -15.05
C LEU A 201 14.07 -17.73 -15.53
N ASP A 202 14.40 -17.77 -16.81
CA ASP A 202 15.09 -18.91 -17.42
C ASP A 202 16.53 -19.00 -16.86
N VAL A 203 16.83 -20.16 -16.28
CA VAL A 203 18.17 -20.45 -15.71
C VAL A 203 19.25 -20.46 -16.80
N ARG A 204 18.89 -20.78 -18.04
CA ARG A 204 19.81 -20.78 -19.19
C ARG A 204 20.48 -19.44 -19.43
N LEU A 205 19.83 -18.32 -19.08
CA LEU A 205 20.43 -16.99 -19.16
C LEU A 205 21.63 -16.84 -18.21
N LEU A 206 21.57 -17.45 -17.02
CA LEU A 206 22.69 -17.46 -16.07
C LEU A 206 23.79 -18.42 -16.49
N GLU A 207 23.43 -19.57 -17.12
CA GLU A 207 24.38 -20.49 -17.69
C GLU A 207 25.14 -19.82 -18.84
N ALA A 208 24.44 -19.17 -19.79
CA ALA A 208 25.05 -18.40 -20.87
C ALA A 208 25.98 -17.29 -20.38
N ALA A 209 25.56 -16.54 -19.33
CA ALA A 209 26.45 -15.53 -18.72
C ALA A 209 27.71 -16.15 -18.12
N SER A 210 27.60 -17.35 -17.50
CA SER A 210 28.74 -18.09 -16.96
C SER A 210 29.67 -18.60 -18.05
N ASP A 211 29.15 -19.07 -19.19
CA ASP A 211 29.91 -19.49 -20.36
C ASP A 211 30.71 -18.34 -20.98
N LEU A 212 30.19 -17.12 -20.89
CA LEU A 212 30.87 -15.88 -21.27
C LEU A 212 31.87 -15.37 -20.21
N GLY A 213 32.11 -16.16 -19.13
CA GLY A 213 33.08 -15.84 -18.09
C GLY A 213 32.57 -14.96 -16.94
N ALA A 214 31.27 -14.68 -16.88
CA ALA A 214 30.72 -13.90 -15.79
C ALA A 214 30.76 -14.67 -14.46
N LYS A 215 31.22 -14.00 -13.40
CA LYS A 215 31.18 -14.53 -12.04
C LYS A 215 29.72 -14.55 -11.54
N ARG A 216 29.41 -15.38 -10.53
CA ARG A 216 28.04 -15.53 -9.97
C ARG A 216 27.39 -14.20 -9.58
N TRP A 217 28.14 -13.28 -8.96
CA TRP A 217 27.63 -11.97 -8.58
C TRP A 217 27.35 -11.06 -9.80
N GLN A 218 28.13 -11.19 -10.89
CA GLN A 218 27.89 -10.48 -12.17
C GLN A 218 26.62 -11.02 -12.84
N GLY A 219 26.44 -12.36 -12.92
CA GLY A 219 25.19 -12.94 -13.40
C GLY A 219 23.97 -12.51 -12.58
N PHE A 220 24.14 -12.31 -11.26
CA PHE A 220 23.07 -11.73 -10.44
C PHE A 220 22.79 -10.28 -10.79
N LEU A 221 23.80 -9.41 -10.84
CA LEU A 221 23.61 -7.96 -11.09
C LEU A 221 23.22 -7.65 -12.53
N ASP A 222 23.81 -8.37 -13.51
CA ASP A 222 23.64 -8.04 -14.93
C ASP A 222 22.44 -8.78 -15.57
N VAL A 223 21.99 -9.90 -14.98
CA VAL A 223 20.90 -10.71 -15.53
C VAL A 223 19.72 -10.77 -14.57
N THR A 224 19.93 -11.31 -13.34
CA THR A 224 18.79 -11.56 -12.44
C THR A 224 18.13 -10.29 -11.95
N LEU A 225 18.91 -9.32 -11.47
CA LEU A 225 18.41 -8.08 -10.90
C LEU A 225 17.62 -7.24 -11.93
N PRO A 226 18.13 -6.98 -13.16
CA PRO A 226 17.39 -6.24 -14.17
C PRO A 226 16.08 -6.94 -14.59
N LEU A 227 16.11 -8.26 -14.77
CA LEU A 227 14.92 -9.02 -15.14
C LEU A 227 13.90 -9.16 -13.99
N SER A 228 14.31 -8.90 -12.75
CA SER A 228 13.43 -8.88 -11.59
C SER A 228 12.82 -7.52 -11.28
N ILE A 229 13.20 -6.44 -11.97
CA ILE A 229 12.67 -5.09 -11.75
C ILE A 229 11.13 -5.03 -11.71
N PRO A 230 10.37 -5.69 -12.62
CA PRO A 230 8.92 -5.68 -12.53
C PRO A 230 8.39 -6.28 -11.22
N GLY A 231 9.03 -7.34 -10.72
CA GLY A 231 8.70 -7.96 -9.43
C GLY A 231 9.06 -7.06 -8.24
N ILE A 232 10.21 -6.37 -8.31
CA ILE A 232 10.65 -5.40 -7.31
C ILE A 232 9.65 -4.25 -7.22
N ILE A 233 9.28 -3.64 -8.35
CA ILE A 233 8.33 -2.53 -8.39
C ILE A 233 6.98 -2.97 -7.82
N ALA A 234 6.46 -4.13 -8.24
CA ALA A 234 5.19 -4.64 -7.74
C ALA A 234 5.22 -4.88 -6.22
N GLY A 235 6.28 -5.51 -5.71
CA GLY A 235 6.47 -5.73 -4.28
C GLY A 235 6.60 -4.42 -3.50
N CYS A 236 7.42 -3.48 -3.99
CA CYS A 236 7.58 -2.17 -3.37
C CYS A 236 6.25 -1.40 -3.29
N LEU A 237 5.45 -1.39 -4.34
CA LEU A 237 4.14 -0.73 -4.33
C LEU A 237 3.16 -1.38 -3.35
N LEU A 238 3.13 -2.72 -3.29
CA LEU A 238 2.27 -3.45 -2.36
C LEU A 238 2.66 -3.26 -0.89
N VAL A 239 3.89 -2.89 -0.60
CA VAL A 239 4.36 -2.54 0.75
C VAL A 239 4.20 -1.04 1.02
N PHE A 240 4.65 -0.18 0.12
CA PHE A 240 4.73 1.26 0.33
C PHE A 240 3.35 1.92 0.47
N ILE A 241 2.39 1.53 -0.39
CA ILE A 241 1.05 2.14 -0.39
C ILE A 241 0.33 1.95 0.94
N PRO A 242 0.16 0.73 1.49
CA PRO A 242 -0.48 0.56 2.79
C PRO A 242 0.38 1.09 3.94
N ALA A 243 1.71 1.05 3.84
CA ALA A 243 2.60 1.53 4.89
C ALA A 243 2.48 3.04 5.16
N ILE A 244 2.21 3.88 4.14
CA ILE A 244 2.02 5.33 4.36
C ILE A 244 0.79 5.61 5.24
N GLY A 245 -0.30 4.88 5.01
CA GLY A 245 -1.56 5.03 5.75
C GLY A 245 -1.64 4.18 7.02
N GLU A 246 -0.54 3.57 7.44
CA GLU A 246 -0.53 2.68 8.60
C GLU A 246 -0.86 3.44 9.88
N TYR A 247 -1.79 2.83 10.66
CA TYR A 247 -2.26 3.38 11.93
C TYR A 247 -1.86 2.51 13.12
N VAL A 248 -2.08 1.20 13.03
CA VAL A 248 -1.99 0.29 14.19
C VAL A 248 -0.56 0.14 14.68
N ILE A 249 0.38 -0.07 13.77
CA ILE A 249 1.79 -0.29 14.12
C ILE A 249 2.38 0.97 14.79
N PRO A 250 2.26 2.19 14.22
CA PRO A 250 2.74 3.40 14.89
C PRO A 250 2.04 3.69 16.22
N SER A 251 0.75 3.36 16.33
CA SER A 251 0.00 3.59 17.58
C SER A 251 0.43 2.70 18.73
N LEU A 252 0.85 1.45 18.43
CA LEU A 252 1.21 0.45 19.45
C LEU A 252 2.72 0.35 19.69
N LEU A 253 3.54 0.51 18.67
CA LEU A 253 4.99 0.33 18.74
C LEU A 253 5.75 1.65 18.69
N GLY A 254 5.17 2.71 18.11
CA GLY A 254 5.80 4.02 17.94
C GLY A 254 5.73 4.88 19.21
N GLY A 255 6.67 5.83 19.31
CA GLY A 255 6.69 6.85 20.34
C GLY A 255 5.81 8.07 20.01
N ALA A 256 5.88 9.07 20.88
CA ALA A 256 5.17 10.33 20.67
C ALA A 256 5.64 11.08 19.41
N ASP A 257 6.93 10.97 19.10
CA ASP A 257 7.56 11.61 17.93
C ASP A 257 7.32 10.84 16.61
N THR A 258 6.88 9.57 16.70
CA THR A 258 6.58 8.73 15.55
C THR A 258 5.14 8.94 15.08
N LEU A 259 4.83 10.19 14.69
CA LEU A 259 3.50 10.52 14.22
C LEU A 259 3.38 10.26 12.72
N MET A 260 2.42 9.39 12.33
CA MET A 260 2.08 9.09 10.95
C MET A 260 0.68 9.57 10.58
N ILE A 261 0.47 9.88 9.31
CA ILE A 261 -0.77 10.47 8.83
C ILE A 261 -1.99 9.57 9.04
N GLY A 262 -1.82 8.24 8.98
CA GLY A 262 -2.88 7.27 9.28
C GLY A 262 -3.37 7.39 10.72
N ARG A 263 -2.47 7.65 11.68
CA ARG A 263 -2.82 7.89 13.09
C ARG A 263 -3.55 9.22 13.26
N VAL A 264 -3.04 10.29 12.64
CA VAL A 264 -3.70 11.59 12.69
C VAL A 264 -5.11 11.53 12.11
N LEU A 265 -5.28 10.87 10.95
CA LEU A 265 -6.59 10.67 10.34
C LEU A 265 -7.56 9.92 11.28
N PHE A 266 -7.08 8.88 11.95
CA PHE A 266 -7.88 8.14 12.92
C PHE A 266 -8.28 9.01 14.12
N ASP A 267 -7.33 9.77 14.66
CA ASP A 267 -7.58 10.64 15.82
C ASP A 267 -8.57 11.75 15.46
N GLU A 268 -8.45 12.39 14.27
CA GLU A 268 -9.41 13.38 13.79
C GLU A 268 -10.82 12.79 13.63
N PHE A 269 -10.91 11.60 13.04
CA PHE A 269 -12.21 10.99 12.77
C PHE A 269 -12.91 10.49 14.04
N PHE A 270 -12.19 9.76 14.92
CA PHE A 270 -12.80 9.07 16.06
C PHE A 270 -12.69 9.85 17.39
N LEU A 271 -11.56 10.52 17.67
CA LEU A 271 -11.33 11.22 18.93
C LEU A 271 -11.84 12.65 18.86
N ASN A 272 -11.41 13.42 17.87
CA ASN A 272 -11.80 14.81 17.67
C ASN A 272 -13.19 14.95 17.07
N ARG A 273 -13.67 13.89 16.39
CA ARG A 273 -14.93 13.87 15.61
C ARG A 273 -15.00 14.96 14.56
N ASP A 274 -13.87 15.40 14.07
CA ASP A 274 -13.76 16.34 12.95
C ASP A 274 -13.72 15.56 11.63
N TRP A 275 -14.91 15.09 11.21
CA TRP A 275 -15.04 14.32 9.97
C TRP A 275 -14.64 15.09 8.71
N PRO A 276 -14.94 16.43 8.60
CA PRO A 276 -14.48 17.24 7.49
C PRO A 276 -12.97 17.26 7.31
N VAL A 277 -12.23 17.57 8.40
CA VAL A 277 -10.75 17.56 8.38
C VAL A 277 -10.21 16.16 8.12
N ALA A 278 -10.72 15.12 8.80
CA ALA A 278 -10.31 13.73 8.55
C ALA A 278 -10.52 13.33 7.07
N SER A 279 -11.65 13.75 6.48
CA SER A 279 -11.95 13.49 5.06
C SER A 279 -11.00 14.26 4.14
N ALA A 280 -10.65 15.50 4.45
CA ALA A 280 -9.68 16.28 3.68
C ALA A 280 -8.28 15.64 3.75
N VAL A 281 -7.85 15.16 4.92
CA VAL A 281 -6.61 14.37 5.10
C VAL A 281 -6.64 13.13 4.20
N ALA A 282 -7.74 12.37 4.20
CA ALA A 282 -7.88 11.17 3.37
C ALA A 282 -7.77 11.48 1.87
N ILE A 283 -8.39 12.57 1.40
CA ILE A 283 -8.32 12.99 -0.01
C ILE A 283 -6.90 13.40 -0.41
N VAL A 284 -6.20 14.18 0.43
CA VAL A 284 -4.81 14.57 0.17
C VAL A 284 -3.91 13.34 0.14
N LEU A 285 -4.08 12.41 1.09
CA LEU A 285 -3.33 11.15 1.12
C LEU A 285 -3.53 10.33 -0.16
N LEU A 286 -4.77 10.22 -0.61
CA LEU A 286 -5.09 9.51 -1.86
C LEU A 286 -4.43 10.18 -3.06
N LEU A 287 -4.51 11.50 -3.20
CA LEU A 287 -3.87 12.23 -4.29
C LEU A 287 -2.35 12.02 -4.28
N LEU A 288 -1.73 12.07 -3.09
CA LEU A 288 -0.30 11.83 -2.91
C LEU A 288 0.11 10.42 -3.38
N LEU A 289 -0.75 9.41 -3.19
CA LEU A 289 -0.48 8.04 -3.62
C LEU A 289 -0.81 7.81 -5.09
N VAL A 290 -1.97 8.26 -5.57
CA VAL A 290 -2.47 7.94 -6.91
C VAL A 290 -1.71 8.69 -8.01
N LEU A 291 -1.39 9.97 -7.80
CA LEU A 291 -0.75 10.78 -8.85
C LEU A 291 0.61 10.21 -9.31
N PRO A 292 1.56 9.85 -8.42
CA PRO A 292 2.82 9.23 -8.84
C PRO A 292 2.62 7.88 -9.54
N ILE A 293 1.66 7.07 -9.07
CA ILE A 293 1.38 5.75 -9.66
C ILE A 293 0.86 5.91 -11.10
N VAL A 294 -0.13 6.78 -11.31
CA VAL A 294 -0.69 7.03 -12.63
C VAL A 294 0.37 7.61 -13.58
N TYR A 295 1.21 8.52 -13.09
CA TYR A 295 2.31 9.07 -13.87
C TYR A 295 3.30 7.98 -14.30
N PHE A 296 3.71 7.12 -13.37
CA PHE A 296 4.63 6.02 -13.64
C PHE A 296 4.05 5.02 -14.65
N GLN A 297 2.78 4.62 -14.47
CA GLN A 297 2.10 3.70 -15.39
C GLN A 297 1.99 4.27 -16.81
N LYS A 298 1.68 5.56 -16.96
CA LYS A 298 1.63 6.22 -18.26
C LYS A 298 2.99 6.23 -18.95
N LYS A 299 4.06 6.54 -18.20
CA LYS A 299 5.42 6.55 -18.73
C LYS A 299 5.83 5.15 -19.20
N GLN A 300 5.60 4.12 -18.40
CA GLN A 300 5.89 2.74 -18.76
C GLN A 300 5.10 2.26 -19.99
N ALA A 301 3.84 2.66 -20.11
CA ALA A 301 3.03 2.34 -21.29
C ALA A 301 3.59 3.01 -22.57
N GLN A 302 4.09 4.24 -22.49
CA GLN A 302 4.73 4.94 -23.61
C GLN A 302 6.04 4.25 -24.04
N GLU A 303 6.91 3.92 -23.08
CA GLU A 303 8.18 3.23 -23.35
C GLU A 303 7.94 1.86 -24.03
N ASN A 304 6.92 1.13 -23.62
CA ASN A 304 6.55 -0.15 -24.25
C ASN A 304 6.02 0.01 -25.68
N LEU A 305 5.31 1.09 -25.99
CA LEU A 305 4.84 1.39 -27.33
C LEU A 305 6.00 1.79 -28.27
N GLU A 306 6.95 2.56 -27.79
CA GLU A 306 8.14 2.97 -28.53
C GLU A 306 9.07 1.76 -28.80
N ALA A 307 9.16 0.80 -27.86
CA ALA A 307 9.96 -0.42 -28.03
C ALA A 307 9.35 -1.43 -29.03
N THR A 308 8.05 -1.28 -29.35
CA THR A 308 7.33 -2.16 -30.31
C THR A 308 7.12 -1.52 -31.68
N ALA A 309 7.43 -0.23 -31.85
CA ALA A 309 7.40 0.50 -33.12
C ALA A 309 8.77 0.47 -33.81
#